data_d79a5cd54da9e79865687ea36dea6ba5
#
_entry.id   d79a5cd54da9e79865687ea36dea6ba5
#
_cell.length_a   1.000
_cell.length_b   1.000
_cell.length_c   1.000
_cell.angle_alpha   90.00
_cell.angle_beta   90.00
_cell.angle_gamma   90.00
#
_symmetry.space_group_name_H-M   'P 1'
#
loop_
_entity.id
_entity.type
_entity.pdbx_description
1 polymer ?
#
loop_
_entity_poly.entity_id
_entity_poly.type
_entity_poly.pdbx_seq_one_letter_code
_entity_poly.pdbx_strand_id
1 'polypeptide(L)'
;PFLVKEEKILILALESEDQKQITDAIKSTLKSCIQTRGVKVEDLPTFDIEYIFLNIRGKSVGESLDVMVTCPDDGKTQVEHKIYIDEIKVEKDKKHNRDIKLDNTLTLRMKYPSLTQFVENNFNTSADDNLESSMNVIASCIDVVFNEDESWAAVDCTKKELNDWLETLNTNQFKEIETFFDTMPKLTHIIKVTNPNTKVESEVVMEGLTSFFG
;
A
#
# COMPACT_ATOMS: atom_id res chain seq x y z
N PRO A 1 6.07 -14.33 14.83
CA PRO A 1 6.59 -13.13 15.51
C PRO A 1 8.05 -12.90 15.13
N PHE A 2 8.48 -11.66 15.08
CA PHE A 2 9.90 -11.34 14.97
C PHE A 2 10.55 -11.36 16.37
N LEU A 3 11.87 -11.55 16.38
CA LEU A 3 12.68 -11.54 17.59
C LEU A 3 13.28 -10.14 17.80
N VAL A 4 13.85 -9.89 18.98
CA VAL A 4 14.54 -8.62 19.31
C VAL A 4 15.62 -8.24 18.27
N LYS A 5 16.26 -9.24 17.63
CA LYS A 5 17.26 -8.96 16.59
C LYS A 5 16.63 -8.35 15.32
N GLU A 6 15.44 -8.79 14.89
CA GLU A 6 14.72 -8.22 13.75
C GLU A 6 14.19 -6.82 14.10
N GLU A 7 13.67 -6.62 15.31
CA GLU A 7 13.25 -5.32 15.80
C GLU A 7 14.41 -4.32 15.82
N LYS A 8 15.58 -4.73 16.30
CA LYS A 8 16.78 -3.90 16.30
C LYS A 8 17.20 -3.51 14.87
N ILE A 9 17.15 -4.44 13.92
CA ILE A 9 17.48 -4.17 12.51
C ILE A 9 16.52 -3.14 11.92
N LEU A 10 15.22 -3.26 12.20
CA LEU A 10 14.20 -2.30 11.75
C LEU A 10 14.45 -0.91 12.35
N ILE A 11 14.70 -0.81 13.65
CA ILE A 11 14.98 0.46 14.31
C ILE A 11 16.22 1.13 13.72
N LEU A 12 17.32 0.40 13.58
CA LEU A 12 18.57 0.96 13.00
C LEU A 12 18.38 1.38 11.55
N ALA A 13 17.61 0.64 10.76
CA ALA A 13 17.32 1.00 9.39
C ALA A 13 16.47 2.29 9.31
N LEU A 14 15.45 2.42 10.15
CA LEU A 14 14.63 3.63 10.22
C LEU A 14 15.43 4.86 10.68
N GLU A 15 16.32 4.70 11.67
CA GLU A 15 17.21 5.77 12.13
C GLU A 15 18.23 6.23 11.06
N SER A 16 18.54 5.35 10.09
CA SER A 16 19.47 5.69 8.99
C SER A 16 18.86 6.63 7.94
N GLU A 17 17.53 6.70 7.85
CA GLU A 17 16.78 7.39 6.79
C GLU A 17 17.15 6.95 5.36
N ASP A 18 17.85 5.81 5.22
CA ASP A 18 18.28 5.24 3.95
C ASP A 18 17.22 4.25 3.43
N GLN A 19 16.55 4.59 2.34
CA GLN A 19 15.49 3.81 1.73
C GLN A 19 15.91 2.38 1.41
N LYS A 20 17.15 2.18 0.97
CA LYS A 20 17.66 0.85 0.66
C LYS A 20 17.82 0.01 1.93
N GLN A 21 18.37 0.60 3.00
CA GLN A 21 18.53 -0.09 4.27
C GLN A 21 17.17 -0.43 4.89
N ILE A 22 16.20 0.46 4.82
CA ILE A 22 14.82 0.23 5.27
C ILE A 22 14.19 -0.93 4.47
N THR A 23 14.29 -0.90 3.14
CA THR A 23 13.79 -1.98 2.26
C THR A 23 14.41 -3.33 2.60
N ASP A 24 15.72 -3.38 2.75
CA ASP A 24 16.46 -4.62 3.06
C ASP A 24 16.10 -5.14 4.47
N ALA A 25 15.90 -4.26 5.44
CA ALA A 25 15.51 -4.63 6.80
C ALA A 25 14.09 -5.22 6.83
N ILE A 26 13.13 -4.58 6.17
CA ILE A 26 11.74 -5.07 6.06
C ILE A 26 11.71 -6.42 5.33
N LYS A 27 12.40 -6.52 4.20
CA LYS A 27 12.53 -7.75 3.43
C LYS A 27 13.12 -8.89 4.25
N SER A 28 14.19 -8.63 5.00
CA SER A 28 14.84 -9.61 5.87
C SER A 28 13.91 -10.06 6.99
N THR A 29 13.20 -9.12 7.63
CA THR A 29 12.24 -9.42 8.69
C THR A 29 11.08 -10.27 8.18
N LEU A 30 10.48 -9.90 7.06
CA LEU A 30 9.40 -10.67 6.45
C LEU A 30 9.87 -12.08 6.05
N LYS A 31 11.05 -12.21 5.41
CA LYS A 31 11.64 -13.50 5.04
C LYS A 31 11.88 -14.41 6.24
N SER A 32 12.32 -13.85 7.37
CA SER A 32 12.56 -14.64 8.58
C SER A 32 11.26 -15.13 9.25
N CYS A 33 10.16 -14.42 9.02
CA CYS A 33 8.86 -14.72 9.63
C CYS A 33 7.94 -15.56 8.73
N ILE A 34 8.07 -15.45 7.41
CA ILE A 34 7.26 -16.21 6.45
C ILE A 34 7.87 -17.62 6.29
N GLN A 35 7.11 -18.62 6.73
CA GLN A 35 7.54 -20.03 6.65
C GLN A 35 7.01 -20.74 5.39
N THR A 36 6.12 -20.11 4.65
CA THR A 36 5.54 -20.68 3.43
C THR A 36 6.59 -20.75 2.32
N ARG A 37 6.80 -21.95 1.79
CA ARG A 37 7.78 -22.16 0.71
C ARG A 37 7.33 -21.51 -0.60
N GLY A 38 8.27 -20.92 -1.33
CA GLY A 38 8.02 -20.33 -2.66
C GLY A 38 7.50 -18.89 -2.64
N VAL A 39 7.22 -18.31 -1.48
CA VAL A 39 6.86 -16.89 -1.35
C VAL A 39 8.10 -16.03 -1.50
N LYS A 40 8.09 -15.13 -2.48
CA LYS A 40 9.09 -14.09 -2.66
C LYS A 40 8.51 -12.78 -2.14
N VAL A 41 9.13 -12.21 -1.13
CA VAL A 41 8.65 -10.97 -0.48
C VAL A 41 8.61 -9.80 -1.47
N GLU A 42 9.55 -9.82 -2.41
CA GLU A 42 9.68 -8.79 -3.45
C GLU A 42 8.48 -8.74 -4.42
N ASP A 43 7.81 -9.89 -4.60
CA ASP A 43 6.68 -10.03 -5.52
C ASP A 43 5.32 -9.82 -4.81
N LEU A 44 5.32 -9.65 -3.49
CA LEU A 44 4.09 -9.42 -2.73
C LEU A 44 3.54 -8.01 -2.99
N PRO A 45 2.22 -7.87 -3.16
CA PRO A 45 1.56 -6.57 -3.19
C PRO A 45 1.70 -5.82 -1.86
N THR A 46 1.66 -4.49 -1.92
CA THR A 46 1.75 -3.63 -0.72
C THR A 46 0.76 -4.01 0.37
N PHE A 47 -0.49 -4.24 0.02
CA PHE A 47 -1.55 -4.59 0.99
C PHE A 47 -1.32 -5.95 1.68
N ASP A 48 -0.69 -6.92 0.99
CA ASP A 48 -0.29 -8.19 1.61
C ASP A 48 0.90 -7.99 2.53
N ILE A 49 1.87 -7.17 2.15
CA ILE A 49 3.02 -6.80 2.99
C ILE A 49 2.54 -6.11 4.26
N GLU A 50 1.64 -5.14 4.14
CA GLU A 50 1.03 -4.41 5.26
C GLU A 50 0.30 -5.36 6.22
N TYR A 51 -0.53 -6.25 5.67
CA TYR A 51 -1.28 -7.22 6.46
C TYR A 51 -0.36 -8.20 7.19
N ILE A 52 0.66 -8.74 6.49
CA ILE A 52 1.64 -9.66 7.08
C ILE A 52 2.43 -8.94 8.18
N PHE A 53 2.91 -7.73 7.92
CA PHE A 53 3.69 -6.95 8.87
C PHE A 53 2.89 -6.63 10.13
N LEU A 54 1.64 -6.20 9.98
CA LEU A 54 0.72 -5.94 11.09
C LEU A 54 0.52 -7.20 11.97
N ASN A 55 0.27 -8.35 11.33
CA ASN A 55 0.08 -9.61 12.04
C ASN A 55 1.36 -10.11 12.74
N ILE A 56 2.51 -9.95 12.12
CA ILE A 56 3.81 -10.29 12.73
C ILE A 56 4.02 -9.43 13.99
N ARG A 57 3.74 -8.12 13.89
CA ARG A 57 3.84 -7.21 15.02
C ARG A 57 2.85 -7.58 16.13
N GLY A 58 1.61 -7.87 15.78
CA GLY A 58 0.59 -8.31 16.74
C GLY A 58 1.01 -9.54 17.53
N LYS A 59 1.60 -10.51 16.88
CA LYS A 59 2.11 -11.72 17.53
C LYS A 59 3.41 -11.50 18.33
N SER A 60 4.07 -10.36 18.14
CA SER A 60 5.36 -10.05 18.78
C SER A 60 5.18 -9.13 20.00
N VAL A 61 4.33 -8.13 19.87
CA VAL A 61 4.17 -7.03 20.85
C VAL A 61 2.81 -7.05 21.53
N GLY A 62 1.76 -7.54 20.86
CA GLY A 62 0.40 -7.61 21.39
C GLY A 62 -0.65 -7.57 20.29
N GLU A 63 -1.79 -8.19 20.54
CA GLU A 63 -2.87 -8.39 19.56
C GLU A 63 -3.83 -7.19 19.45
N SER A 64 -3.54 -6.09 20.14
CA SER A 64 -4.30 -4.83 20.06
C SER A 64 -3.39 -3.63 19.85
N LEU A 65 -3.96 -2.58 19.28
CA LEU A 65 -3.34 -1.30 19.03
C LEU A 65 -4.20 -0.21 19.68
N ASP A 66 -3.57 0.71 20.41
CA ASP A 66 -4.21 1.91 20.91
C ASP A 66 -3.84 3.06 19.96
N VAL A 67 -4.84 3.64 19.29
CA VAL A 67 -4.66 4.68 18.29
C VAL A 67 -5.36 5.96 18.71
N MET A 68 -4.74 7.11 18.43
CA MET A 68 -5.36 8.41 18.62
C MET A 68 -6.10 8.82 17.36
N VAL A 69 -7.40 9.01 17.46
CA VAL A 69 -8.26 9.32 16.33
C VAL A 69 -8.85 10.71 16.48
N THR A 70 -8.68 11.54 15.45
CA THR A 70 -9.31 12.87 15.40
C THR A 70 -10.77 12.73 15.00
N CYS A 71 -11.67 13.27 15.81
CA CYS A 71 -13.10 13.26 15.53
C CYS A 71 -13.42 14.07 14.29
N PRO A 72 -14.10 13.50 13.27
CA PRO A 72 -14.37 14.16 12.01
C PRO A 72 -15.31 15.37 12.12
N ASP A 73 -16.19 15.38 13.10
CA ASP A 73 -17.22 16.39 13.30
C ASP A 73 -16.67 17.79 13.66
N ASP A 74 -15.55 17.86 14.39
CA ASP A 74 -14.91 19.12 14.74
C ASP A 74 -13.47 19.26 14.23
N GLY A 75 -12.85 18.16 13.76
CA GLY A 75 -11.50 18.12 13.22
C GLY A 75 -10.41 18.45 14.23
N LYS A 76 -10.69 18.39 15.54
CA LYS A 76 -9.79 18.83 16.61
C LYS A 76 -9.73 17.88 17.78
N THR A 77 -10.88 17.37 18.24
CA THR A 77 -10.96 16.49 19.39
C THR A 77 -10.36 15.14 19.07
N GLN A 78 -9.38 14.72 19.84
CA GLN A 78 -8.77 13.40 19.73
C GLN A 78 -9.32 12.47 20.78
N VAL A 79 -9.61 11.23 20.38
CA VAL A 79 -10.04 10.15 21.27
C VAL A 79 -9.14 8.94 21.09
N GLU A 80 -8.81 8.30 22.19
CA GLU A 80 -8.10 7.01 22.14
C GLU A 80 -9.09 5.91 21.79
N HIS A 81 -8.72 5.08 20.84
CA HIS A 81 -9.51 3.93 20.42
C HIS A 81 -8.65 2.68 20.37
N LYS A 82 -9.15 1.58 20.94
CA LYS A 82 -8.47 0.29 20.90
C LYS A 82 -8.99 -0.53 19.75
N ILE A 83 -8.07 -1.02 18.91
CA ILE A 83 -8.35 -1.87 17.74
C ILE A 83 -7.70 -3.23 17.97
N TYR A 84 -8.42 -4.31 17.68
CA TYR A 84 -7.86 -5.64 17.66
C TYR A 84 -7.37 -5.99 16.25
N ILE A 85 -6.17 -6.54 16.15
CA ILE A 85 -5.51 -6.80 14.85
C ILE A 85 -6.29 -7.81 14.00
N ASP A 86 -7.00 -8.74 14.61
CA ASP A 86 -7.83 -9.72 13.93
C ASP A 86 -9.11 -9.13 13.28
N GLU A 87 -9.49 -7.91 13.67
CA GLU A 87 -10.58 -7.14 13.06
C GLU A 87 -10.16 -6.43 11.78
N ILE A 88 -8.85 -6.15 11.62
CA ILE A 88 -8.29 -5.47 10.45
C ILE A 88 -8.15 -6.46 9.28
N LYS A 89 -8.66 -6.10 8.12
CA LYS A 89 -8.68 -6.98 6.94
C LYS A 89 -8.24 -6.26 5.68
N VAL A 90 -7.80 -7.05 4.70
CA VAL A 90 -7.63 -6.56 3.34
C VAL A 90 -8.98 -6.65 2.64
N GLU A 91 -9.55 -5.50 2.33
CA GLU A 91 -10.79 -5.41 1.59
C GLU A 91 -10.52 -5.16 0.10
N LYS A 92 -11.34 -5.77 -0.75
CA LYS A 92 -11.27 -5.63 -2.20
C LYS A 92 -12.62 -5.17 -2.74
N ASP A 93 -12.60 -4.11 -3.54
CA ASP A 93 -13.79 -3.70 -4.28
C ASP A 93 -14.21 -4.81 -5.27
N LYS A 94 -15.51 -5.12 -5.31
CA LYS A 94 -16.07 -6.14 -6.21
C LYS A 94 -15.92 -5.79 -7.69
N LYS A 95 -15.75 -4.51 -8.00
CA LYS A 95 -15.55 -4.00 -9.37
C LYS A 95 -14.10 -3.96 -9.78
N HIS A 96 -13.17 -4.25 -8.87
CA HIS A 96 -11.75 -4.20 -9.15
C HIS A 96 -11.36 -5.17 -10.26
N ASN A 97 -10.69 -4.64 -11.27
CA ASN A 97 -10.16 -5.40 -12.40
C ASN A 97 -8.71 -4.94 -12.71
N ARG A 98 -7.84 -5.88 -12.95
CA ARG A 98 -6.46 -5.61 -13.36
C ARG A 98 -6.34 -5.34 -14.86
N ASP A 99 -7.29 -5.80 -15.66
CA ASP A 99 -7.33 -5.62 -17.11
C ASP A 99 -8.19 -4.40 -17.44
N ILE A 100 -7.55 -3.35 -17.90
CA ILE A 100 -8.14 -2.06 -18.25
C ILE A 100 -8.25 -1.96 -19.74
N LYS A 101 -9.46 -1.84 -20.27
CA LYS A 101 -9.68 -1.60 -21.71
C LYS A 101 -9.40 -0.14 -22.02
N LEU A 102 -8.31 0.12 -22.74
CA LEU A 102 -7.94 1.47 -23.16
C LEU A 102 -8.77 1.93 -24.38
N ASP A 103 -9.09 0.98 -25.27
CA ASP A 103 -10.00 1.16 -26.40
C ASP A 103 -10.62 -0.18 -26.83
N ASN A 104 -11.18 -0.25 -28.05
CA ASN A 104 -11.83 -1.46 -28.56
C ASN A 104 -10.85 -2.60 -28.87
N THR A 105 -9.56 -2.32 -29.00
CA THR A 105 -8.52 -3.27 -29.39
C THR A 105 -7.46 -3.46 -28.33
N LEU A 106 -7.12 -2.40 -27.57
CA LEU A 106 -5.98 -2.36 -26.68
C LEU A 106 -6.39 -2.51 -25.21
N THR A 107 -5.78 -3.46 -24.53
CA THR A 107 -5.96 -3.71 -23.09
C THR A 107 -4.64 -3.54 -22.37
N LEU A 108 -4.67 -2.80 -21.27
CA LEU A 108 -3.57 -2.66 -20.30
C LEU A 108 -3.84 -3.59 -19.12
N ARG A 109 -2.91 -4.48 -18.81
CA ARG A 109 -2.91 -5.22 -17.54
C ARG A 109 -1.99 -4.56 -16.54
N MET A 110 -2.55 -4.31 -15.35
CA MET A 110 -1.81 -3.75 -14.22
C MET A 110 -1.35 -4.84 -13.26
N LYS A 111 -0.23 -4.62 -12.60
CA LYS A 111 0.22 -5.33 -11.40
C LYS A 111 0.15 -4.40 -10.19
N TYR A 112 0.04 -4.98 -9.02
CA TYR A 112 -0.04 -4.19 -7.78
C TYR A 112 1.32 -3.57 -7.41
N PRO A 113 1.32 -2.42 -6.72
CA PRO A 113 2.53 -1.87 -6.10
C PRO A 113 3.20 -2.91 -5.19
N SER A 114 4.52 -2.95 -5.20
CA SER A 114 5.34 -3.95 -4.50
C SER A 114 6.06 -3.38 -3.27
N LEU A 115 7.00 -4.14 -2.72
CA LEU A 115 7.79 -3.75 -1.54
C LEU A 115 8.44 -2.37 -1.65
N THR A 116 8.92 -1.97 -2.84
CA THR A 116 9.54 -0.65 -3.03
C THR A 116 8.54 0.46 -2.74
N GLN A 117 7.34 0.38 -3.34
CA GLN A 117 6.27 1.35 -3.10
C GLN A 117 5.77 1.31 -1.66
N PHE A 118 5.74 0.11 -1.04
CA PHE A 118 5.41 0.00 0.37
C PHE A 118 6.37 0.81 1.25
N VAL A 119 7.67 0.73 0.99
CA VAL A 119 8.69 1.48 1.75
C VAL A 119 8.57 2.98 1.47
N GLU A 120 8.41 3.37 0.20
CA GLU A 120 8.22 4.78 -0.17
C GLU A 120 7.00 5.39 0.52
N ASN A 121 5.88 4.69 0.56
CA ASN A 121 4.62 5.20 1.13
C ASN A 121 4.63 5.27 2.66
N ASN A 122 5.31 4.35 3.34
CA ASN A 122 5.20 4.23 4.81
C ASN A 122 6.41 4.81 5.56
N PHE A 123 7.57 4.95 4.92
CA PHE A 123 8.82 5.31 5.59
C PHE A 123 9.59 6.45 4.94
N ASN A 124 9.10 7.01 3.82
CA ASN A 124 9.74 8.15 3.18
C ASN A 124 9.15 9.46 3.74
N THR A 125 9.93 10.18 4.54
CA THR A 125 9.55 11.47 5.12
C THR A 125 9.76 12.64 4.15
N SER A 126 10.44 12.41 3.02
CA SER A 126 10.79 13.43 2.02
C SER A 126 10.07 13.22 0.67
N ALA A 127 8.99 12.44 0.65
CA ALA A 127 8.21 12.25 -0.57
C ALA A 127 7.62 13.59 -1.02
N ASP A 128 8.24 14.19 -2.01
CA ASP A 128 7.62 15.24 -2.80
C ASP A 128 6.40 14.59 -3.50
N ASP A 129 5.22 14.96 -3.05
CA ASP A 129 3.93 14.61 -3.65
C ASP A 129 3.80 15.33 -5.00
N ASN A 130 4.72 15.02 -5.93
CA ASN A 130 4.74 15.64 -7.24
C ASN A 130 4.19 14.65 -8.30
N LEU A 131 3.69 15.23 -9.39
CA LEU A 131 3.12 14.48 -10.51
C LEU A 131 4.09 13.42 -11.05
N GLU A 132 5.39 13.73 -11.07
CA GLU A 132 6.42 12.82 -11.56
C GLU A 132 6.54 11.56 -10.70
N SER A 133 6.48 11.69 -9.38
CA SER A 133 6.47 10.55 -8.46
C SER A 133 5.26 9.65 -8.69
N SER A 134 4.08 10.24 -8.82
CA SER A 134 2.83 9.51 -9.12
C SER A 134 2.92 8.77 -10.46
N MET A 135 3.41 9.42 -11.52
CA MET A 135 3.61 8.80 -12.84
C MET A 135 4.59 7.63 -12.76
N ASN A 136 5.66 7.76 -11.99
CA ASN A 136 6.63 6.70 -11.79
C ASN A 136 6.04 5.47 -11.07
N VAL A 137 5.17 5.67 -10.09
CA VAL A 137 4.44 4.58 -9.42
C VAL A 137 3.53 3.89 -10.41
N ILE A 138 2.74 4.64 -11.18
CA ILE A 138 1.85 4.09 -12.21
C ILE A 138 2.65 3.27 -13.22
N ALA A 139 3.74 3.81 -13.77
CA ALA A 139 4.61 3.12 -14.72
C ALA A 139 5.16 1.80 -14.14
N SER A 140 5.55 1.78 -12.88
CA SER A 140 6.04 0.58 -12.19
C SER A 140 4.97 -0.51 -12.04
N CYS A 141 3.70 -0.13 -12.09
CA CYS A 141 2.56 -1.03 -11.96
C CYS A 141 2.03 -1.55 -13.31
N ILE A 142 2.60 -1.14 -14.43
CA ILE A 142 2.30 -1.74 -15.73
C ILE A 142 2.88 -3.16 -15.78
N ASP A 143 2.07 -4.13 -16.21
CA ASP A 143 2.50 -5.52 -16.42
C ASP A 143 2.69 -5.77 -17.92
N VAL A 144 1.62 -5.65 -18.68
CA VAL A 144 1.62 -5.87 -20.12
C VAL A 144 0.53 -5.05 -20.80
N VAL A 145 0.84 -4.52 -21.99
CA VAL A 145 -0.15 -3.98 -22.91
C VAL A 145 -0.34 -5.00 -24.02
N PHE A 146 -1.58 -5.29 -24.41
CA PHE A 146 -1.85 -6.32 -25.41
C PHE A 146 -3.13 -6.04 -26.20
N ASN A 147 -3.18 -6.61 -27.40
CA ASN A 147 -4.36 -6.71 -28.24
C ASN A 147 -4.59 -8.18 -28.67
N GLU A 148 -5.42 -8.43 -29.67
CA GLU A 148 -5.71 -9.79 -30.17
C GLU A 148 -4.49 -10.45 -30.83
N ASP A 149 -3.57 -9.67 -31.41
CA ASP A 149 -2.47 -10.16 -32.22
C ASP A 149 -1.10 -10.07 -31.52
N GLU A 150 -0.89 -9.06 -30.66
CA GLU A 150 0.41 -8.71 -30.09
C GLU A 150 0.34 -8.39 -28.59
N SER A 151 1.49 -8.53 -27.92
CA SER A 151 1.64 -8.14 -26.52
C SER A 151 3.02 -7.50 -26.27
N TRP A 152 3.03 -6.46 -25.43
CA TRP A 152 4.23 -5.71 -25.05
C TRP A 152 4.38 -5.76 -23.53
N ALA A 153 5.34 -6.54 -23.06
CA ALA A 153 5.59 -6.69 -21.62
C ALA A 153 6.39 -5.49 -21.09
N ALA A 154 5.95 -4.92 -19.97
CA ALA A 154 6.63 -3.77 -19.37
C ALA A 154 8.07 -4.09 -18.93
N VAL A 155 8.40 -5.36 -18.67
CA VAL A 155 9.75 -5.80 -18.31
C VAL A 155 10.77 -5.58 -19.45
N ASP A 156 10.31 -5.51 -20.70
CA ASP A 156 11.13 -5.29 -21.88
C ASP A 156 11.31 -3.80 -22.21
N CYS A 157 10.66 -2.90 -21.44
CA CYS A 157 10.68 -1.47 -21.62
C CYS A 157 11.49 -0.78 -20.51
N THR A 158 12.10 0.34 -20.84
CA THR A 158 12.71 1.22 -19.84
C THR A 158 11.64 2.02 -19.10
N LYS A 159 11.97 2.50 -17.90
CA LYS A 159 11.08 3.38 -17.11
C LYS A 159 10.67 4.63 -17.90
N LYS A 160 11.61 5.18 -18.68
CA LYS A 160 11.34 6.36 -19.53
C LYS A 160 10.31 6.04 -20.61
N GLU A 161 10.47 4.93 -21.34
CA GLU A 161 9.52 4.53 -22.39
C GLU A 161 8.12 4.30 -21.82
N LEU A 162 8.00 3.72 -20.62
CA LEU A 162 6.71 3.55 -19.95
C LEU A 162 6.07 4.89 -19.57
N ASN A 163 6.85 5.85 -19.06
CA ASN A 163 6.35 7.19 -18.77
C ASN A 163 5.96 7.94 -20.04
N ASP A 164 6.81 7.93 -21.08
CA ASP A 164 6.53 8.56 -22.37
C ASP A 164 5.24 7.97 -22.99
N TRP A 165 5.03 6.66 -22.84
CA TRP A 165 3.80 6.01 -23.30
C TRP A 165 2.57 6.44 -22.49
N LEU A 166 2.67 6.53 -21.16
CA LEU A 166 1.57 7.00 -20.30
C LEU A 166 1.12 8.42 -20.68
N GLU A 167 2.05 9.29 -21.06
CA GLU A 167 1.75 10.65 -21.51
C GLU A 167 0.99 10.70 -22.85
N THR A 168 0.99 9.61 -23.63
CA THR A 168 0.20 9.51 -24.87
C THR A 168 -1.28 9.19 -24.63
N LEU A 169 -1.64 8.75 -23.43
CA LEU A 169 -3.00 8.38 -23.10
C LEU A 169 -3.91 9.63 -22.98
N ASN A 170 -5.15 9.48 -23.43
CA ASN A 170 -6.13 10.52 -23.21
C ASN A 170 -6.68 10.48 -21.75
N THR A 171 -7.36 11.54 -21.35
CA THR A 171 -7.88 11.71 -19.98
C THR A 171 -8.79 10.57 -19.53
N ASN A 172 -9.62 10.02 -20.44
CA ASN A 172 -10.51 8.92 -20.09
C ASN A 172 -9.74 7.62 -19.82
N GLN A 173 -8.77 7.32 -20.66
CA GLN A 173 -7.88 6.15 -20.47
C GLN A 173 -7.08 6.26 -19.18
N PHE A 174 -6.56 7.45 -18.88
CA PHE A 174 -5.84 7.69 -17.64
C PHE A 174 -6.73 7.53 -16.40
N LYS A 175 -7.99 7.99 -16.48
CA LYS A 175 -8.97 7.83 -15.40
C LYS A 175 -9.30 6.36 -15.10
N GLU A 176 -9.30 5.49 -16.10
CA GLU A 176 -9.47 4.05 -15.87
C GLU A 176 -8.28 3.45 -15.10
N ILE A 177 -7.07 3.98 -15.34
CA ILE A 177 -5.88 3.60 -14.56
C ILE A 177 -6.01 4.09 -13.11
N GLU A 178 -6.44 5.34 -12.88
CA GLU A 178 -6.71 5.83 -11.52
C GLU A 178 -7.74 4.95 -10.80
N THR A 179 -8.79 4.52 -11.50
CA THR A 179 -9.81 3.61 -10.96
C THR A 179 -9.22 2.27 -10.49
N PHE A 180 -8.16 1.76 -11.15
CA PHE A 180 -7.46 0.57 -10.66
C PHE A 180 -6.86 0.80 -9.27
N PHE A 181 -6.19 1.93 -9.02
CA PHE A 181 -5.61 2.26 -7.72
C PHE A 181 -6.67 2.55 -6.66
N ASP A 182 -7.77 3.20 -7.03
CA ASP A 182 -8.88 3.49 -6.12
C ASP A 182 -9.56 2.20 -5.62
N THR A 183 -9.68 1.20 -6.50
CA THR A 183 -10.42 -0.04 -6.23
C THR A 183 -9.54 -1.23 -5.84
N MET A 184 -8.21 -1.10 -5.91
CA MET A 184 -7.31 -2.20 -5.54
C MET A 184 -7.50 -2.61 -4.08
N PRO A 185 -7.14 -3.85 -3.71
CA PRO A 185 -7.23 -4.29 -2.33
C PRO A 185 -6.44 -3.37 -1.39
N LYS A 186 -7.01 -3.05 -0.23
CA LYS A 186 -6.41 -2.16 0.77
C LYS A 186 -6.58 -2.74 2.16
N LEU A 187 -5.60 -2.51 3.02
CA LEU A 187 -5.71 -2.79 4.44
C LEU A 187 -6.66 -1.75 5.04
N THR A 188 -7.81 -2.18 5.53
CA THR A 188 -8.89 -1.28 5.96
C THR A 188 -9.53 -1.76 7.25
N HIS A 189 -9.89 -0.81 8.11
CA HIS A 189 -10.73 -1.02 9.27
C HIS A 189 -11.61 0.21 9.53
N ILE A 190 -12.88 -0.01 9.81
CA ILE A 190 -13.83 1.06 10.12
C ILE A 190 -14.09 1.07 11.61
N ILE A 191 -13.84 2.19 12.24
CA ILE A 191 -14.10 2.39 13.67
C ILE A 191 -15.19 3.42 13.88
N LYS A 192 -15.93 3.27 15.00
CA LYS A 192 -16.91 4.27 15.45
C LYS A 192 -16.34 5.01 16.64
N VAL A 193 -16.29 6.31 16.53
CA VAL A 193 -15.82 7.20 17.58
C VAL A 193 -16.90 8.18 18.00
N THR A 194 -17.01 8.44 19.29
CA THR A 194 -17.93 9.44 19.84
C THR A 194 -17.12 10.62 20.36
N ASN A 195 -17.33 11.79 19.80
CA ASN A 195 -16.68 13.00 20.30
C ASN A 195 -17.19 13.32 21.73
N PRO A 196 -16.31 13.36 22.74
CA PRO A 196 -16.72 13.61 24.13
C PRO A 196 -17.29 15.01 24.34
N ASN A 197 -16.97 15.99 23.49
CA ASN A 197 -17.41 17.38 23.58
C ASN A 197 -18.76 17.60 22.90
N THR A 198 -18.93 17.15 21.66
CA THR A 198 -20.13 17.38 20.84
C THR A 198 -21.17 16.28 20.99
N LYS A 199 -20.78 15.10 21.48
CA LYS A 199 -21.60 13.87 21.59
C LYS A 199 -21.99 13.29 20.22
N VAL A 200 -21.36 13.75 19.14
CA VAL A 200 -21.57 13.21 17.80
C VAL A 200 -20.83 11.90 17.63
N GLU A 201 -21.50 10.87 17.12
CA GLU A 201 -20.90 9.62 16.68
C GLU A 201 -20.51 9.73 15.20
N SER A 202 -19.28 9.33 14.87
CA SER A 202 -18.73 9.35 13.52
C SER A 202 -18.06 8.04 13.19
N GLU A 203 -18.12 7.63 11.92
CA GLU A 203 -17.31 6.53 11.40
C GLU A 203 -16.00 7.08 10.85
N VAL A 204 -14.89 6.44 11.20
CA VAL A 204 -13.55 6.76 10.70
C VAL A 204 -13.03 5.54 9.96
N VAL A 205 -12.69 5.72 8.68
CA VAL A 205 -12.05 4.69 7.87
C VAL A 205 -10.54 4.82 8.06
N MET A 206 -9.93 3.77 8.58
CA MET A 206 -8.48 3.64 8.69
C MET A 206 -7.98 2.82 7.52
N GLU A 207 -7.06 3.35 6.74
CA GLU A 207 -6.56 2.74 5.52
C GLU A 207 -5.03 2.79 5.46
N GLY A 208 -4.42 1.65 5.08
CA GLY A 208 -2.97 1.50 5.03
C GLY A 208 -2.31 1.39 6.42
N LEU A 209 -1.07 0.91 6.42
CA LEU A 209 -0.35 0.57 7.66
C LEU A 209 -0.14 1.79 8.58
N THR A 210 0.13 2.96 8.00
CA THR A 210 0.38 4.20 8.76
C THR A 210 -0.80 4.63 9.63
N SER A 211 -2.03 4.35 9.21
CA SER A 211 -3.23 4.66 10.00
C SER A 211 -3.29 3.91 11.34
N PHE A 212 -2.57 2.80 11.47
CA PHE A 212 -2.56 1.95 12.65
C PHE A 212 -1.36 2.18 13.58
N PHE A 213 -0.41 3.03 13.16
CA PHE A 213 0.84 3.27 13.92
C PHE A 213 1.14 4.75 14.16
N GLY A 214 0.22 5.63 13.73
CA GLY A 214 0.34 7.08 13.79
C GLY A 214 0.52 7.69 15.15
#